data_e20faaab8a742b24b88194ef51189363
#
_entry.id   e20faaab8a742b24b88194ef51189363
#
_cell.length_a   1.000
_cell.length_b   1.000
_cell.length_c   1.000
_cell.angle_alpha   90.00
_cell.angle_beta   90.00
_cell.angle_gamma   90.00
#
_symmetry.space_group_name_H-M   'P 1'
#
loop_
_entity.id
_entity.type
_entity.pdbx_description
1 polymer ?
#
loop_
_entity_poly.entity_id
_entity_poly.type
_entity_poly.pdbx_seq_one_letter_code
_entity_poly.pdbx_strand_id
1 'polypeptide(L)'
;MSEIFFTSDTHFCHQPSFLWEPRGFTNVEEMNEAIVERWNSVVKPEDEVYHLGDFALNDIDAAIPYINRLNGTIRWILGNHDTEKKIDKIIEECPAVWEIGWAYQFKYDKKFSIYMSHYPTLTANFDDKKFSQHVIALHGHTHQRTNWLQADNPFMYHVGVDSHNCTPVHIDEVITDIRQRWNEINQLPTSAKPQDVYPYNFTVPFNFDTPQPLKITFKGDIK
;
A
#
# COMPACT_ATOMS: atom_id res chain seq x y z
N MET A 1 8.61 -0.73 22.83
CA MET A 1 9.05 0.02 21.62
C MET A 1 7.83 0.05 20.72
N SER A 2 7.64 1.14 19.99
CA SER A 2 6.56 1.25 19.00
C SER A 2 6.83 0.29 17.85
N GLU A 3 5.84 -0.49 17.46
CA GLU A 3 5.89 -1.42 16.34
C GLU A 3 5.33 -0.75 15.06
N ILE A 4 5.69 -1.28 13.89
CA ILE A 4 5.28 -0.72 12.60
C ILE A 4 4.36 -1.71 11.88
N PHE A 5 3.21 -1.20 11.46
CA PHE A 5 2.20 -1.95 10.70
C PHE A 5 1.88 -1.27 9.38
N PHE A 6 1.33 -2.04 8.44
CA PHE A 6 0.86 -1.55 7.14
C PHE A 6 -0.55 -2.05 6.85
N THR A 7 -1.32 -1.23 6.15
CA THR A 7 -2.63 -1.60 5.62
C THR A 7 -3.03 -0.65 4.50
N SER A 8 -4.09 -0.95 3.77
CA SER A 8 -4.72 -0.06 2.78
C SER A 8 -6.15 -0.49 2.48
N ASP A 9 -6.86 0.34 1.72
CA ASP A 9 -8.16 0.01 1.13
C ASP A 9 -9.22 -0.38 2.16
N THR A 10 -9.22 0.26 3.33
CA THR A 10 -10.24 0.02 4.37
C THR A 10 -11.62 0.39 3.88
N HIS A 11 -11.74 1.46 3.08
CA HIS A 11 -12.99 1.94 2.47
C HIS A 11 -14.13 2.03 3.50
N PHE A 12 -13.87 2.61 4.67
CA PHE A 12 -14.91 2.80 5.66
C PHE A 12 -16.16 3.46 5.05
N CYS A 13 -17.32 2.93 5.41
CA CYS A 13 -18.63 3.41 4.99
C CYS A 13 -18.92 3.30 3.48
N HIS A 14 -18.20 2.44 2.75
CA HIS A 14 -18.49 2.20 1.34
C HIS A 14 -19.67 1.21 1.21
N GLN A 15 -20.84 1.72 0.85
CA GLN A 15 -22.13 1.01 0.83
C GLN A 15 -22.25 -0.12 -0.21
N PRO A 16 -21.67 -0.05 -1.43
CA PRO A 16 -21.88 -1.08 -2.44
C PRO A 16 -21.40 -2.47 -2.04
N SER A 17 -22.25 -3.48 -2.25
CA SER A 17 -22.02 -4.86 -1.80
C SER A 17 -20.82 -5.55 -2.46
N PHE A 18 -20.43 -5.13 -3.64
CA PHE A 18 -19.25 -5.67 -4.34
C PHE A 18 -17.94 -5.51 -3.53
N LEU A 19 -17.93 -4.67 -2.49
CA LEU A 19 -16.77 -4.50 -1.61
C LEU A 19 -16.85 -5.42 -0.39
N TRP A 20 -17.93 -5.38 0.39
CA TRP A 20 -18.02 -6.08 1.65
C TRP A 20 -18.45 -7.56 1.51
N GLU A 21 -19.26 -7.93 0.51
CA GLU A 21 -19.61 -9.34 0.23
C GLU A 21 -18.40 -10.22 -0.06
N PRO A 22 -17.46 -9.82 -0.95
CA PRO A 22 -16.24 -10.60 -1.19
C PRO A 22 -15.35 -10.71 0.04
N ARG A 23 -15.42 -9.76 0.98
CA ARG A 23 -14.70 -9.81 2.27
C ARG A 23 -15.38 -10.73 3.29
N GLY A 24 -16.55 -11.27 2.97
CA GLY A 24 -17.28 -12.21 3.81
C GLY A 24 -18.26 -11.57 4.80
N PHE A 25 -18.63 -10.30 4.60
CA PHE A 25 -19.56 -9.59 5.44
C PHE A 25 -20.97 -9.54 4.84
N THR A 26 -21.97 -9.28 5.65
CA THR A 26 -23.39 -9.20 5.24
C THR A 26 -23.85 -7.78 4.98
N ASN A 27 -23.11 -6.79 5.47
CA ASN A 27 -23.36 -5.36 5.28
C ASN A 27 -22.09 -4.56 5.59
N VAL A 28 -22.14 -3.25 5.29
CA VAL A 28 -20.99 -2.34 5.48
C VAL A 28 -20.70 -2.06 6.95
N GLU A 29 -21.71 -2.03 7.80
CA GLU A 29 -21.57 -1.79 9.24
C GLU A 29 -20.80 -2.94 9.90
N GLU A 30 -21.13 -4.19 9.57
CA GLU A 30 -20.40 -5.37 10.02
C GLU A 30 -18.94 -5.34 9.55
N MET A 31 -18.68 -4.96 8.29
CA MET A 31 -17.33 -4.80 7.77
C MET A 31 -16.56 -3.73 8.55
N ASN A 32 -17.15 -2.55 8.76
CA ASN A 32 -16.50 -1.46 9.48
C ASN A 32 -16.13 -1.84 10.91
N GLU A 33 -17.06 -2.48 11.65
CA GLU A 33 -16.80 -2.96 13.01
C GLU A 33 -15.70 -4.02 13.04
N ALA A 34 -15.72 -4.97 12.12
CA ALA A 34 -14.71 -6.02 12.01
C ALA A 34 -13.31 -5.44 11.69
N ILE A 35 -13.22 -4.41 10.85
CA ILE A 35 -11.94 -3.72 10.56
C ILE A 35 -11.42 -3.09 11.86
N VAL A 36 -12.23 -2.35 12.61
CA VAL A 36 -11.82 -1.73 13.89
C VAL A 36 -11.38 -2.77 14.90
N GLU A 37 -12.15 -3.85 15.06
CA GLU A 37 -11.83 -4.92 16.00
C GLU A 37 -10.51 -5.60 15.67
N ARG A 38 -10.34 -6.01 14.39
CA ARG A 38 -9.14 -6.71 13.93
C ARG A 38 -7.91 -5.81 13.95
N TRP A 39 -8.05 -4.54 13.56
CA TRP A 39 -6.99 -3.55 13.70
C TRP A 39 -6.51 -3.44 15.15
N ASN A 40 -7.43 -3.21 16.08
CA ASN A 40 -7.11 -3.01 17.48
C ASN A 40 -6.67 -4.31 18.20
N SER A 41 -6.90 -5.46 17.59
CA SER A 41 -6.39 -6.73 18.12
C SER A 41 -4.87 -6.88 17.96
N VAL A 42 -4.25 -6.17 17.01
CA VAL A 42 -2.82 -6.27 16.73
C VAL A 42 -2.07 -4.95 16.96
N VAL A 43 -2.70 -3.81 16.71
CA VAL A 43 -2.11 -2.47 16.88
C VAL A 43 -2.40 -1.94 18.27
N LYS A 44 -1.37 -1.46 18.96
CA LYS A 44 -1.47 -0.81 20.28
C LYS A 44 -1.49 0.72 20.12
N PRO A 45 -1.91 1.48 21.15
CA PRO A 45 -1.93 2.95 21.08
C PRO A 45 -0.59 3.62 20.79
N GLU A 46 0.51 2.97 21.17
CA GLU A 46 1.87 3.48 20.95
C GLU A 46 2.49 3.11 19.59
N ASP A 47 1.82 2.30 18.79
CA ASP A 47 2.33 1.80 17.52
C ASP A 47 2.12 2.79 16.36
N GLU A 48 2.79 2.56 15.25
CA GLU A 48 2.70 3.35 14.04
C GLU A 48 2.13 2.51 12.90
N VAL A 49 1.10 3.02 12.21
CA VAL A 49 0.47 2.33 11.09
C VAL A 49 0.58 3.18 9.83
N TYR A 50 1.18 2.64 8.79
CA TYR A 50 1.15 3.24 7.45
C TYR A 50 -0.09 2.73 6.71
N HIS A 51 -1.05 3.63 6.49
CA HIS A 51 -2.24 3.37 5.69
C HIS A 51 -2.02 3.84 4.26
N LEU A 52 -1.99 2.91 3.31
CA LEU A 52 -1.60 3.18 1.93
C LEU A 52 -2.80 3.54 1.03
N GLY A 53 -3.66 4.41 1.52
CA GLY A 53 -4.72 5.04 0.73
C GLY A 53 -6.06 4.31 0.73
N ASP A 54 -7.04 5.03 0.19
CA ASP A 54 -8.45 4.61 0.12
C ASP A 54 -9.02 4.30 1.51
N PHE A 55 -8.89 5.29 2.41
CA PHE A 55 -9.23 5.16 3.82
C PHE A 55 -10.76 5.06 4.02
N ALA A 56 -11.50 5.97 3.42
CA ALA A 56 -12.97 6.02 3.53
C ALA A 56 -13.62 6.44 2.22
N LEU A 57 -14.83 5.97 1.96
CA LEU A 57 -15.55 6.30 0.74
C LEU A 57 -17.02 6.65 1.03
N ASN A 58 -17.57 7.58 0.22
CA ASN A 58 -18.91 8.14 0.29
C ASN A 58 -19.11 9.07 1.51
N ASP A 59 -19.58 8.55 2.62
CA ASP A 59 -19.96 9.33 3.81
C ASP A 59 -18.79 9.43 4.81
N ILE A 60 -18.07 10.55 4.74
CA ILE A 60 -16.93 10.78 5.62
C ILE A 60 -17.41 11.04 7.05
N ASP A 61 -18.54 11.72 7.24
CA ASP A 61 -19.10 11.96 8.58
C ASP A 61 -19.39 10.64 9.30
N ALA A 62 -19.89 9.66 8.57
CA ALA A 62 -20.12 8.32 9.11
C ALA A 62 -18.81 7.53 9.34
N ALA A 63 -17.73 7.83 8.59
CA ALA A 63 -16.46 7.13 8.73
C ALA A 63 -15.61 7.61 9.92
N ILE A 64 -15.66 8.90 10.25
CA ILE A 64 -14.88 9.51 11.34
C ILE A 64 -15.02 8.78 12.68
N PRO A 65 -16.21 8.36 13.15
CA PRO A 65 -16.36 7.59 14.38
C PRO A 65 -15.61 6.25 14.38
N TYR A 66 -15.48 5.60 13.22
CA TYR A 66 -14.69 4.36 13.10
C TYR A 66 -13.19 4.66 13.14
N ILE A 67 -12.74 5.67 12.37
CA ILE A 67 -11.34 6.08 12.29
C ILE A 67 -10.81 6.49 13.67
N ASN A 68 -11.59 7.25 14.45
CA ASN A 68 -11.21 7.71 15.78
C ASN A 68 -11.13 6.57 16.85
N ARG A 69 -11.57 5.38 16.52
CA ARG A 69 -11.45 4.18 17.40
C ARG A 69 -10.21 3.34 17.08
N LEU A 70 -9.49 3.65 16.00
CA LEU A 70 -8.29 2.91 15.61
C LEU A 70 -7.12 3.25 16.53
N ASN A 71 -6.42 2.23 17.02
CA ASN A 71 -5.21 2.40 17.81
C ASN A 71 -4.02 2.82 16.94
N GLY A 72 -3.04 3.47 17.57
CA GLY A 72 -1.77 3.86 17.00
C GLY A 72 -1.78 5.24 16.34
N THR A 73 -0.61 5.66 15.88
CA THR A 73 -0.45 6.85 15.03
C THR A 73 -0.53 6.42 13.57
N ILE A 74 -1.45 7.00 12.82
CA ILE A 74 -1.71 6.61 11.43
C ILE A 74 -0.98 7.57 10.50
N ARG A 75 -0.05 7.04 9.71
CA ARG A 75 0.65 7.73 8.61
C ARG A 75 -0.08 7.45 7.31
N TRP A 76 -0.81 8.43 6.81
CA TRP A 76 -1.71 8.26 5.68
C TRP A 76 -1.04 8.64 4.36
N ILE A 77 -0.83 7.66 3.49
CA ILE A 77 -0.47 7.81 2.07
C ILE A 77 -1.77 7.87 1.28
N LEU A 78 -1.88 8.79 0.34
CA LEU A 78 -3.13 9.05 -0.36
C LEU A 78 -3.41 8.04 -1.47
N GLY A 79 -4.66 7.59 -1.56
CA GLY A 79 -5.20 6.76 -2.65
C GLY A 79 -6.04 7.57 -3.63
N ASN A 80 -6.53 6.91 -4.67
CA ASN A 80 -7.31 7.58 -5.72
C ASN A 80 -8.71 8.02 -5.25
N HIS A 81 -9.21 7.47 -4.18
CA HIS A 81 -10.48 7.89 -3.58
C HIS A 81 -10.33 8.93 -2.47
N ASP A 82 -9.11 9.28 -2.09
CA ASP A 82 -8.81 10.26 -1.05
C ASP A 82 -8.76 11.67 -1.66
N THR A 83 -9.93 12.31 -1.76
CA THR A 83 -10.05 13.66 -2.32
C THR A 83 -9.66 14.72 -1.30
N GLU A 84 -9.19 15.90 -1.75
CA GLU A 84 -8.78 17.02 -0.91
C GLU A 84 -9.78 17.32 0.21
N LYS A 85 -11.07 17.42 -0.11
CA LYS A 85 -12.13 17.64 0.89
C LYS A 85 -12.20 16.56 1.99
N LYS A 86 -11.95 15.29 1.62
CA LYS A 86 -11.93 14.19 2.58
C LYS A 86 -10.69 14.25 3.46
N ILE A 87 -9.54 14.57 2.85
CA ILE A 87 -8.26 14.70 3.53
C ILE A 87 -8.37 15.78 4.61
N ASP A 88 -8.80 16.99 4.23
CA ASP A 88 -8.96 18.12 5.15
C ASP A 88 -9.82 17.72 6.36
N LYS A 89 -10.96 17.08 6.09
CA LYS A 89 -11.89 16.69 7.13
C LYS A 89 -11.35 15.62 8.08
N ILE A 90 -10.70 14.58 7.53
CA ILE A 90 -10.11 13.51 8.34
C ILE A 90 -8.96 14.08 9.20
N ILE A 91 -8.11 14.94 8.64
CA ILE A 91 -7.00 15.56 9.40
C ILE A 91 -7.54 16.48 10.50
N GLU A 92 -8.63 17.21 10.26
CA GLU A 92 -9.26 18.08 11.25
C GLU A 92 -9.91 17.30 12.40
N GLU A 93 -10.61 16.19 12.10
CA GLU A 93 -11.45 15.47 13.05
C GLU A 93 -10.82 14.19 13.63
N CYS A 94 -9.70 13.72 13.05
CA CYS A 94 -9.03 12.49 13.48
C CYS A 94 -7.58 12.77 13.90
N PRO A 95 -7.32 13.16 15.15
CA PRO A 95 -6.00 13.65 15.61
C PRO A 95 -4.89 12.58 15.56
N ALA A 96 -5.23 11.30 15.42
CA ALA A 96 -4.26 10.23 15.26
C ALA A 96 -3.78 10.06 13.81
N VAL A 97 -4.42 10.73 12.84
CA VAL A 97 -4.14 10.61 11.41
C VAL A 97 -3.26 11.76 10.94
N TRP A 98 -2.18 11.42 10.23
CA TRP A 98 -1.21 12.36 9.66
C TRP A 98 -1.03 12.04 8.19
N GLU A 99 -1.41 12.94 7.29
CA GLU A 99 -1.12 12.81 5.87
C GLU A 99 0.38 12.95 5.61
N ILE A 100 0.95 12.05 4.80
CA ILE A 100 2.36 12.09 4.38
C ILE A 100 2.54 12.19 2.86
N GLY A 101 1.46 12.33 2.11
CA GLY A 101 1.47 12.53 0.64
C GLY A 101 1.20 11.25 -0.16
N TRP A 102 1.63 11.23 -1.43
CA TRP A 102 1.30 10.17 -2.38
C TRP A 102 2.24 8.97 -2.34
N ALA A 103 3.41 9.14 -1.75
CA ALA A 103 4.39 8.08 -1.57
C ALA A 103 5.35 8.42 -0.45
N TYR A 104 5.89 7.39 0.19
CA TYR A 104 6.89 7.56 1.23
C TYR A 104 7.92 6.44 1.18
N GLN A 105 9.16 6.72 1.56
CA GLN A 105 10.23 5.73 1.64
C GLN A 105 11.04 5.91 2.92
N PHE A 106 11.34 4.79 3.58
CA PHE A 106 12.26 4.78 4.72
C PHE A 106 13.16 3.56 4.71
N LYS A 107 14.17 3.57 5.59
CA LYS A 107 15.02 2.40 5.83
C LYS A 107 14.66 1.74 7.14
N TYR A 108 14.33 0.45 7.08
CA TYR A 108 14.10 -0.38 8.25
C TYR A 108 15.36 -1.15 8.62
N ASP A 109 15.71 -1.16 9.93
CA ASP A 109 16.89 -1.86 10.50
C ASP A 109 18.19 -1.58 9.71
N LYS A 110 18.32 -0.38 9.11
CA LYS A 110 19.45 0.05 8.25
C LYS A 110 19.72 -0.89 7.04
N LYS A 111 18.88 -1.89 6.81
CA LYS A 111 19.06 -2.93 5.77
C LYS A 111 18.06 -2.81 4.65
N PHE A 112 16.76 -2.72 5.00
CA PHE A 112 15.70 -2.76 4.02
C PHE A 112 15.26 -1.36 3.64
N SER A 113 15.19 -1.09 2.35
CA SER A 113 14.52 0.09 1.80
C SER A 113 13.07 -0.28 1.53
N ILE A 114 12.13 0.38 2.23
CA ILE A 114 10.70 0.17 2.07
C ILE A 114 10.14 1.40 1.38
N TYR A 115 9.57 1.20 0.20
CA TYR A 115 8.85 2.20 -0.58
C TYR A 115 7.36 1.90 -0.50
N MET A 116 6.56 2.91 -0.27
CA MET A 116 5.11 2.81 -0.10
C MET A 116 4.40 3.76 -1.02
N SER A 117 3.37 3.29 -1.69
CA SER A 117 2.44 4.08 -2.48
C SER A 117 1.12 3.32 -2.61
N HIS A 118 0.03 4.03 -2.86
CA HIS A 118 -1.26 3.37 -3.07
C HIS A 118 -1.23 2.46 -4.31
N TYR A 119 -0.71 2.98 -5.41
CA TYR A 119 -0.58 2.19 -6.65
C TYR A 119 0.61 1.25 -6.60
N PRO A 120 0.49 0.02 -7.18
CA PRO A 120 1.64 -0.84 -7.39
C PRO A 120 2.72 -0.11 -8.20
N THR A 121 3.93 -0.05 -7.65
CA THR A 121 5.03 0.67 -8.29
C THR A 121 6.21 -0.27 -8.49
N LEU A 122 6.70 -0.35 -9.73
CA LEU A 122 7.95 -1.03 -10.03
C LEU A 122 9.11 -0.22 -9.45
N THR A 123 9.78 -0.83 -8.49
CA THR A 123 11.04 -0.29 -7.96
C THR A 123 12.21 -0.84 -8.76
N ALA A 124 13.38 -0.19 -8.69
CA ALA A 124 14.58 -0.56 -9.47
C ALA A 124 15.22 -1.89 -9.00
N ASN A 125 14.44 -2.97 -9.00
CA ASN A 125 14.85 -4.33 -8.60
C ASN A 125 15.13 -5.22 -9.81
N PHE A 126 15.69 -4.65 -10.88
CA PHE A 126 15.93 -5.36 -12.14
C PHE A 126 17.28 -6.08 -12.19
N ASP A 127 18.15 -5.83 -11.21
CA ASP A 127 19.48 -6.42 -11.15
C ASP A 127 19.49 -7.64 -10.22
N ASP A 128 20.42 -8.56 -10.48
CA ASP A 128 20.70 -9.71 -9.62
C ASP A 128 21.43 -9.25 -8.35
N LYS A 129 20.69 -8.80 -7.36
CA LYS A 129 21.18 -8.24 -6.10
C LYS A 129 20.97 -9.19 -4.93
N LYS A 130 21.72 -8.96 -3.85
CA LYS A 130 21.44 -9.65 -2.58
C LYS A 130 20.09 -9.19 -2.04
N PHE A 131 19.38 -10.09 -1.34
CA PHE A 131 18.05 -9.83 -0.77
C PHE A 131 17.94 -8.44 -0.10
N SER A 132 18.87 -8.09 0.76
CA SER A 132 18.87 -6.82 1.52
C SER A 132 19.16 -5.56 0.68
N GLN A 133 19.48 -5.71 -0.59
CA GLN A 133 19.75 -4.58 -1.50
C GLN A 133 18.57 -4.22 -2.38
N HIS A 134 17.49 -5.02 -2.32
CA HIS A 134 16.25 -4.73 -3.03
C HIS A 134 15.42 -3.66 -2.29
N VAL A 135 14.60 -2.96 -3.02
CA VAL A 135 13.58 -2.07 -2.47
C VAL A 135 12.28 -2.84 -2.37
N ILE A 136 11.74 -2.96 -1.18
CA ILE A 136 10.42 -3.54 -0.94
C ILE A 136 9.39 -2.47 -1.28
N ALA A 137 8.52 -2.75 -2.27
CA ALA A 137 7.41 -1.89 -2.65
C ALA A 137 6.12 -2.41 -2.02
N LEU A 138 5.56 -1.64 -1.10
CA LEU A 138 4.25 -1.92 -0.49
C LEU A 138 3.18 -1.11 -1.21
N HIS A 139 2.03 -1.75 -1.48
CA HIS A 139 0.94 -1.12 -2.22
C HIS A 139 -0.44 -1.61 -1.77
N GLY A 140 -1.47 -0.85 -2.14
CA GLY A 140 -2.88 -1.19 -2.07
C GLY A 140 -3.53 -1.33 -3.44
N HIS A 141 -4.68 -0.70 -3.60
CA HIS A 141 -5.43 -0.42 -4.83
C HIS A 141 -6.02 -1.65 -5.55
N THR A 142 -5.30 -2.75 -5.62
CA THR A 142 -5.67 -3.86 -6.51
C THR A 142 -6.73 -4.80 -5.94
N HIS A 143 -7.10 -4.65 -4.67
CA HIS A 143 -8.11 -5.48 -3.97
C HIS A 143 -7.92 -6.98 -4.16
N GLN A 144 -6.70 -7.43 -4.38
CA GLN A 144 -6.39 -8.84 -4.56
C GLN A 144 -6.38 -9.57 -3.22
N ARG A 145 -6.65 -10.88 -3.26
CA ARG A 145 -6.69 -11.74 -2.07
C ARG A 145 -5.36 -12.44 -1.76
N THR A 146 -4.32 -12.06 -2.47
CA THR A 146 -2.96 -12.59 -2.29
C THR A 146 -2.02 -11.45 -1.96
N ASN A 147 -0.94 -11.74 -1.26
CA ASN A 147 0.08 -10.76 -0.92
C ASN A 147 0.94 -10.34 -2.14
N TRP A 148 0.75 -10.99 -3.28
CA TRP A 148 1.59 -10.83 -4.47
C TRP A 148 0.78 -10.40 -5.68
N LEU A 149 1.11 -9.24 -6.26
CA LEU A 149 0.54 -8.83 -7.55
C LEU A 149 1.11 -9.66 -8.70
N GLN A 150 2.39 -9.97 -8.62
CA GLN A 150 3.12 -10.79 -9.58
C GLN A 150 3.79 -11.96 -8.85
N ALA A 151 3.55 -13.16 -9.32
CA ALA A 151 4.03 -14.37 -8.65
C ALA A 151 5.57 -14.50 -8.62
N ASP A 152 6.25 -13.84 -9.55
CA ASP A 152 7.69 -13.84 -9.75
C ASP A 152 8.41 -12.62 -9.14
N ASN A 153 7.66 -11.61 -8.68
CA ASN A 153 8.21 -10.42 -8.02
C ASN A 153 7.87 -10.40 -6.53
N PRO A 154 8.69 -10.98 -5.66
CA PRO A 154 8.42 -11.01 -4.23
C PRO A 154 8.55 -9.65 -3.54
N PHE A 155 9.15 -8.66 -4.19
CA PHE A 155 9.38 -7.33 -3.61
C PHE A 155 8.26 -6.34 -3.87
N MET A 156 7.20 -6.73 -4.59
CA MET A 156 5.97 -5.96 -4.76
C MET A 156 4.88 -6.64 -3.92
N TYR A 157 4.63 -6.11 -2.73
CA TYR A 157 3.81 -6.73 -1.70
C TYR A 157 2.53 -5.93 -1.44
N HIS A 158 1.39 -6.60 -1.55
CA HIS A 158 0.08 -6.00 -1.29
C HIS A 158 -0.23 -6.02 0.21
N VAL A 159 -0.58 -4.86 0.78
CA VAL A 159 -0.92 -4.70 2.20
C VAL A 159 -2.40 -4.39 2.44
N GLY A 160 -3.22 -4.46 1.40
CA GLY A 160 -4.65 -4.17 1.49
C GLY A 160 -5.39 -5.15 2.39
N VAL A 161 -6.44 -4.67 3.01
CA VAL A 161 -7.30 -5.44 3.91
C VAL A 161 -7.84 -6.73 3.28
N ASP A 162 -7.94 -6.78 1.94
CA ASP A 162 -8.46 -7.93 1.19
C ASP A 162 -7.53 -9.15 1.23
N SER A 163 -6.21 -8.96 1.34
CA SER A 163 -5.22 -10.04 1.45
C SER A 163 -4.86 -10.41 2.90
N HIS A 164 -5.18 -9.55 3.86
CA HIS A 164 -4.79 -9.70 5.27
C HIS A 164 -5.99 -9.85 6.22
N ASN A 165 -7.11 -10.36 5.74
CA ASN A 165 -8.31 -10.61 6.55
C ASN A 165 -8.72 -9.37 7.37
N CYS A 166 -8.70 -8.19 6.76
CA CYS A 166 -9.01 -6.89 7.40
C CYS A 166 -8.13 -6.55 8.63
N THR A 167 -6.92 -7.07 8.71
CA THR A 167 -5.97 -6.86 9.81
C THR A 167 -4.72 -6.15 9.30
N PRO A 168 -4.21 -5.10 9.94
CA PRO A 168 -2.91 -4.53 9.60
C PRO A 168 -1.78 -5.55 9.74
N VAL A 169 -0.85 -5.57 8.77
CA VAL A 169 0.26 -6.52 8.76
C VAL A 169 1.52 -5.90 9.39
N HIS A 170 2.18 -6.66 10.27
CA HIS A 170 3.40 -6.22 10.94
C HIS A 170 4.60 -6.25 9.98
N ILE A 171 5.54 -5.31 10.14
CA ILE A 171 6.71 -5.18 9.27
C ILE A 171 7.57 -6.45 9.20
N ASP A 172 7.73 -7.17 10.31
CA ASP A 172 8.53 -8.41 10.33
C ASP A 172 7.83 -9.56 9.61
N GLU A 173 6.48 -9.58 9.61
CA GLU A 173 5.68 -10.52 8.83
C GLU A 173 5.90 -10.26 7.33
N VAL A 174 5.77 -9.01 6.88
CA VAL A 174 6.05 -8.60 5.51
C VAL A 174 7.44 -9.05 5.05
N ILE A 175 8.48 -8.78 5.85
CA ILE A 175 9.86 -9.15 5.52
C ILE A 175 10.04 -10.67 5.49
N THR A 176 9.37 -11.39 6.39
CA THR A 176 9.44 -12.86 6.47
C THR A 176 8.79 -13.49 5.24
N ASP A 177 7.60 -13.05 4.86
CA ASP A 177 6.87 -13.50 3.68
C ASP A 177 7.68 -13.28 2.40
N ILE A 178 8.19 -12.05 2.22
CA ILE A 178 9.02 -11.69 1.06
C ILE A 178 10.27 -12.57 0.99
N ARG A 179 10.92 -12.82 2.13
CA ARG A 179 12.11 -13.68 2.19
C ARG A 179 11.80 -15.13 1.85
N GLN A 180 10.69 -15.64 2.36
CA GLN A 180 10.24 -17.00 2.04
C GLN A 180 9.97 -17.10 0.55
N ARG A 181 9.20 -16.19 -0.03
CA ARG A 181 8.87 -16.16 -1.46
C ARG A 181 10.10 -16.03 -2.35
N TRP A 182 11.03 -15.15 -1.98
CA TRP A 182 12.33 -15.01 -2.63
C TRP A 182 13.10 -16.32 -2.68
N ASN A 183 13.17 -17.05 -1.55
CA ASN A 183 13.86 -18.34 -1.47
C ASN A 183 13.16 -19.40 -2.34
N GLU A 184 11.85 -19.48 -2.33
CA GLU A 184 11.07 -20.38 -3.17
C GLU A 184 11.38 -20.16 -4.65
N ILE A 185 11.32 -18.93 -5.13
CA ILE A 185 11.62 -18.58 -6.53
C ILE A 185 13.06 -18.94 -6.90
N ASN A 186 14.02 -18.68 -6.02
CA ASN A 186 15.44 -18.94 -6.29
C ASN A 186 15.82 -20.43 -6.24
N GLN A 187 15.04 -21.27 -5.56
CA GLN A 187 15.24 -22.71 -5.52
C GLN A 187 14.65 -23.43 -6.75
N LEU A 188 13.80 -22.76 -7.53
CA LEU A 188 13.27 -23.36 -8.77
C LEU A 188 14.40 -23.58 -9.79
N PRO A 189 14.39 -24.72 -10.53
CA PRO A 189 15.27 -24.89 -11.69
C PRO A 189 15.09 -23.72 -12.66
N THR A 190 16.15 -23.33 -13.34
CA THR A 190 16.12 -22.19 -14.28
C THR A 190 15.04 -22.36 -15.37
N SER A 191 14.73 -23.59 -15.76
CA SER A 191 13.65 -23.92 -16.69
C SER A 191 12.23 -23.80 -16.12
N ALA A 192 12.09 -23.74 -14.79
CA ALA A 192 10.82 -23.60 -14.08
C ALA A 192 10.63 -22.22 -13.45
N LYS A 193 11.66 -21.37 -13.48
CA LYS A 193 11.51 -19.96 -13.08
C LYS A 193 10.52 -19.32 -14.04
N PRO A 194 9.57 -18.51 -13.53
CA PRO A 194 8.73 -17.68 -14.37
C PRO A 194 9.66 -16.93 -15.34
N GLN A 195 9.49 -17.18 -16.64
CA GLN A 195 10.23 -16.38 -17.62
C GLN A 195 9.73 -14.95 -17.45
N ASP A 196 10.65 -13.99 -17.52
CA ASP A 196 10.34 -12.57 -17.55
C ASP A 196 9.40 -12.26 -18.72
N VAL A 197 8.13 -12.56 -18.54
CA VAL A 197 7.09 -12.11 -19.46
C VAL A 197 6.75 -10.69 -19.05
N TYR A 198 7.73 -9.78 -19.21
CA TYR A 198 7.39 -8.39 -19.35
C TYR A 198 6.76 -8.25 -20.75
N PRO A 199 5.44 -8.05 -20.86
CA PRO A 199 4.79 -7.90 -22.17
C PRO A 199 5.19 -6.57 -22.83
N TYR A 200 6.08 -5.82 -22.21
CA TYR A 200 6.57 -4.54 -22.67
C TYR A 200 8.08 -4.58 -22.82
N ASN A 201 8.54 -4.95 -24.03
CA ASN A 201 9.84 -4.50 -24.50
C ASN A 201 9.77 -2.97 -24.63
N PHE A 202 9.92 -2.24 -23.54
CA PHE A 202 10.25 -0.83 -23.58
C PHE A 202 11.71 -0.71 -24.02
N THR A 203 11.98 -0.90 -25.29
CA THR A 203 13.08 -0.19 -25.92
C THR A 203 12.66 1.27 -26.00
N VAL A 204 12.85 2.02 -24.92
CA VAL A 204 12.91 3.44 -25.01
C VAL A 204 14.23 3.73 -25.70
N PRO A 205 14.26 4.30 -26.92
CA PRO A 205 15.50 4.79 -27.50
C PRO A 205 15.88 6.06 -26.71
N PHE A 206 16.47 5.89 -25.53
CA PHE A 206 17.16 6.99 -24.86
C PHE A 206 18.47 7.22 -25.63
N ASN A 207 18.42 8.17 -26.53
CA ASN A 207 19.64 8.72 -27.14
C ASN A 207 20.16 9.76 -26.13
N PHE A 208 21.18 9.39 -25.36
CA PHE A 208 21.82 10.26 -24.36
C PHE A 208 22.72 11.37 -25.02
N ASP A 209 22.84 11.40 -26.34
CA ASP A 209 23.81 12.25 -27.02
C ASP A 209 23.35 13.70 -27.34
N THR A 210 22.11 14.05 -26.98
CA THR A 210 21.64 15.44 -27.11
C THR A 210 20.74 15.85 -25.99
N PRO A 211 21.19 16.71 -25.04
CA PRO A 211 20.29 17.33 -24.09
C PRO A 211 19.37 18.32 -24.81
N GLN A 212 18.18 17.88 -25.21
CA GLN A 212 17.13 18.78 -25.64
C GLN A 212 16.50 19.39 -24.38
N PRO A 213 16.47 20.73 -24.27
CA PRO A 213 15.78 21.34 -23.14
C PRO A 213 14.29 21.01 -23.20
N LEU A 214 13.79 20.41 -22.14
CA LEU A 214 12.36 20.15 -21.95
C LEU A 214 11.64 21.51 -21.91
N LYS A 215 11.02 21.94 -23.01
CA LYS A 215 10.11 23.08 -23.00
C LYS A 215 8.78 22.63 -22.41
N ILE A 216 8.64 22.80 -21.09
CA ILE A 216 7.34 22.67 -20.43
C ILE A 216 6.59 23.97 -20.68
N THR A 217 5.65 23.96 -21.63
CA THR A 217 4.74 25.08 -21.86
C THR A 217 3.50 24.84 -21.00
N PHE A 218 3.39 25.56 -19.91
CA PHE A 218 2.12 25.61 -19.17
C PHE A 218 1.14 26.47 -19.96
N LYS A 219 0.14 25.84 -20.58
CA LYS A 219 -1.07 26.53 -21.05
C LYS A 219 -2.09 26.49 -19.93
N GLY A 220 -2.28 27.59 -19.29
CA GLY A 220 -3.34 27.78 -18.31
C GLY A 220 -3.39 29.24 -17.89
N ASP A 221 -4.27 30.00 -18.56
CA ASP A 221 -4.68 31.30 -18.04
C ASP A 221 -5.49 31.04 -16.75
N ILE A 222 -4.90 31.40 -15.62
CA ILE A 222 -5.64 31.56 -14.36
C ILE A 222 -6.35 32.92 -14.44
N LYS A 223 -7.64 32.91 -14.57
CA LYS A 223 -8.51 34.04 -14.25
C LYS A 223 -9.22 33.76 -12.96
#